data_1d1dbbf4abaf5cbb14ef34b627c9f0c6
#
_entry.id   1d1dbbf4abaf5cbb14ef34b627c9f0c6
#
_cell.length_a   1.000
_cell.length_b   1.000
_cell.length_c   1.000
_cell.angle_alpha   90.00
_cell.angle_beta   90.00
_cell.angle_gamma   90.00
#
_symmetry.space_group_name_H-M   'P 1'
#
loop_
_entity.id
_entity.type
_entity.pdbx_description
1 polymer ?
#
loop_
_entity_poly.entity_id
_entity_poly.type
_entity_poly.pdbx_seq_one_letter_code
_entity_poly.pdbx_strand_id
1 'polypeptide(L)'
;MRTGRFTHELLTKNPQFTVNIPLGKRPENIIRYLGTHSGHTDNKISSLGLHTIASPNVNVCSIAELPLTIECKVIYSQQQESKSFADTEHNIINTMYPKDIDSSFCGSNRDFHTAFYGEIVGVYIIENQIV
;
A
#
# COMPACT_ATOMS: atom_id res chain seq x y z
N MET A 1 -4.96 -0.77 -5.80
CA MET A 1 -3.47 -0.94 -5.85
C MET A 1 -3.08 -1.45 -7.22
N ARG A 2 -2.03 -0.94 -7.84
CA ARG A 2 -1.55 -1.46 -9.15
C ARG A 2 -0.93 -2.84 -9.01
N THR A 3 -1.14 -3.70 -10.02
CA THR A 3 -0.72 -5.11 -9.97
C THR A 3 0.82 -5.29 -9.94
N GLY A 4 1.58 -4.41 -10.58
CA GLY A 4 3.06 -4.46 -10.59
C GLY A 4 3.74 -3.94 -9.31
N ARG A 5 3.00 -3.62 -8.26
CA ARG A 5 3.58 -3.12 -7.00
C ARG A 5 3.91 -4.28 -6.04
N PHE A 6 5.06 -4.18 -5.37
CA PHE A 6 5.49 -5.18 -4.39
C PHE A 6 4.42 -5.44 -3.31
N THR A 7 3.73 -4.41 -2.85
CA THR A 7 2.63 -4.56 -1.88
C THR A 7 1.46 -5.39 -2.44
N HIS A 8 1.19 -5.34 -3.76
CA HIS A 8 0.19 -6.19 -4.39
C HIS A 8 0.58 -7.66 -4.29
N GLU A 9 1.84 -7.97 -4.57
CA GLU A 9 2.39 -9.34 -4.44
C GLU A 9 2.28 -9.83 -2.99
N LEU A 10 2.64 -8.99 -2.02
CA LEU A 10 2.52 -9.32 -0.60
C LEU A 10 1.08 -9.61 -0.18
N LEU A 11 0.12 -8.75 -0.59
CA LEU A 11 -1.31 -8.94 -0.29
C LEU A 11 -1.91 -10.20 -0.96
N THR A 12 -1.38 -10.59 -2.12
CA THR A 12 -1.79 -11.83 -2.78
C THR A 12 -1.31 -13.07 -2.02
N LYS A 13 -0.11 -13.00 -1.43
CA LYS A 13 0.47 -14.10 -0.65
C LYS A 13 -0.08 -14.17 0.78
N ASN A 14 -0.25 -13.03 1.41
CA ASN A 14 -0.82 -12.89 2.75
C ASN A 14 -1.93 -11.84 2.72
N PRO A 15 -3.21 -12.25 2.69
CA PRO A 15 -4.34 -11.34 2.53
C PRO A 15 -4.68 -10.57 3.83
N GLN A 16 -3.67 -9.97 4.44
CA GLN A 16 -3.77 -9.17 5.65
C GLN A 16 -2.95 -7.91 5.49
N PHE A 17 -3.39 -6.81 6.09
CA PHE A 17 -2.65 -5.55 6.06
C PHE A 17 -2.96 -4.68 7.27
N THR A 18 -2.06 -3.76 7.56
CA THR A 18 -2.28 -2.66 8.50
C THR A 18 -2.33 -1.33 7.75
N VAL A 19 -3.20 -0.44 8.21
CA VAL A 19 -3.19 0.98 7.83
C VAL A 19 -2.63 1.74 9.01
N ASN A 20 -1.47 2.37 8.82
CA ASN A 20 -0.78 3.11 9.87
C ASN A 20 -0.90 4.60 9.59
N ILE A 21 -1.43 5.36 10.54
CA ILE A 21 -1.80 6.76 10.39
C ILE A 21 -1.01 7.60 11.40
N PRO A 22 -0.36 8.69 10.97
CA PRO A 22 0.32 9.59 11.90
C PRO A 22 -0.71 10.34 12.76
N LEU A 23 -0.39 10.52 14.04
CA LEU A 23 -1.10 11.44 14.91
C LEU A 23 -0.31 12.75 14.98
N GLY A 24 -0.94 13.85 14.65
CA GLY A 24 -0.31 15.18 14.63
C GLY A 24 0.31 15.56 13.28
N LYS A 25 1.56 16.04 13.29
CA LYS A 25 2.20 16.53 12.06
C LYS A 25 2.45 15.40 11.06
N ARG A 26 2.06 15.62 9.81
CA ARG A 26 2.29 14.67 8.70
C ARG A 26 3.81 14.44 8.47
N PRO A 27 4.29 13.19 8.50
CA PRO A 27 5.69 12.88 8.26
C PRO A 27 6.00 12.82 6.74
N GLU A 28 6.15 13.98 6.11
CA GLU A 28 6.31 14.13 4.65
C GLU A 28 7.46 13.28 4.08
N ASN A 29 8.59 13.19 4.79
CA ASN A 29 9.74 12.39 4.39
C ASN A 29 9.41 10.90 4.29
N ILE A 30 8.69 10.34 5.29
CA ILE A 30 8.28 8.94 5.32
C ILE A 30 7.32 8.67 4.17
N ILE A 31 6.26 9.48 4.04
CA ILE A 31 5.23 9.29 3.02
C ILE A 31 5.82 9.37 1.61
N ARG A 32 6.66 10.37 1.35
CA ARG A 32 7.32 10.53 0.05
C ARG A 32 8.23 9.35 -0.27
N TYR A 33 9.06 8.92 0.68
CA TYR A 33 9.98 7.81 0.47
C TYR A 33 9.22 6.51 0.18
N LEU A 34 8.23 6.17 1.02
CA LEU A 34 7.41 4.97 0.84
C LEU A 34 6.68 4.94 -0.51
N GLY A 35 6.28 6.11 -1.02
CA GLY A 35 5.57 6.26 -2.30
C GLY A 35 6.46 6.20 -3.54
N THR A 36 7.75 6.51 -3.44
CA THR A 36 8.68 6.66 -4.58
C THR A 36 9.70 5.53 -4.73
N HIS A 37 9.91 4.72 -3.70
CA HIS A 37 10.84 3.58 -3.73
C HIS A 37 10.09 2.26 -3.86
N SER A 38 10.72 1.26 -4.47
CA SER A 38 10.13 -0.08 -4.65
C SER A 38 10.60 -1.03 -3.55
N GLY A 39 9.66 -1.77 -2.96
CA GLY A 39 9.99 -2.86 -2.02
C GLY A 39 10.67 -4.07 -2.67
N HIS A 40 10.72 -4.15 -4.02
CA HIS A 40 11.52 -5.16 -4.72
C HIS A 40 13.03 -4.91 -4.61
N THR A 41 13.45 -3.65 -4.47
CA THR A 41 14.86 -3.23 -4.53
C THR A 41 15.34 -2.57 -3.25
N ASP A 42 14.44 -2.21 -2.32
CA ASP A 42 14.76 -1.45 -1.13
C ASP A 42 13.99 -1.94 0.09
N ASN A 43 14.71 -2.17 1.19
CA ASN A 43 14.11 -2.38 2.49
C ASN A 43 13.76 -1.02 3.13
N LYS A 44 12.60 -0.50 2.75
CA LYS A 44 12.13 0.83 3.15
C LYS A 44 12.05 1.05 4.67
N ILE A 45 11.79 0.00 5.44
CA ILE A 45 11.75 0.07 6.90
C ILE A 45 13.14 0.40 7.44
N SER A 46 14.15 -0.36 7.01
CA SER A 46 15.54 -0.11 7.42
C SER A 46 16.07 1.22 6.88
N SER A 47 15.79 1.55 5.61
CA SER A 47 16.26 2.79 4.97
C SER A 47 15.71 4.05 5.64
N LEU A 48 14.53 3.97 6.23
CA LEU A 48 13.90 5.07 6.97
C LEU A 48 14.14 5.00 8.50
N GLY A 49 14.80 3.95 8.99
CA GLY A 49 14.97 3.74 10.43
C GLY A 49 13.64 3.56 11.17
N LEU A 50 12.62 2.96 10.52
CA LEU A 50 11.32 2.74 11.13
C LEU A 50 11.33 1.50 12.04
N HIS A 51 10.51 1.56 13.09
CA HIS A 51 10.35 0.46 14.03
C HIS A 51 9.03 -0.27 13.79
N THR A 52 9.13 -1.58 13.62
CA THR A 52 7.96 -2.45 13.46
C THR A 52 7.53 -3.05 14.79
N ILE A 53 6.23 -3.11 15.00
CA ILE A 53 5.61 -3.73 16.18
C ILE A 53 4.68 -4.84 15.70
N ALA A 54 4.72 -5.98 16.39
CA ALA A 54 3.82 -7.10 16.08
C ALA A 54 2.36 -6.69 16.32
N SER A 55 1.51 -7.02 15.37
CA SER A 55 0.07 -6.75 15.45
C SER A 55 -0.65 -7.90 16.15
N PRO A 56 -1.63 -7.61 17.06
CA PRO A 56 -2.30 -8.67 17.83
C PRO A 56 -3.27 -9.55 17.03
N ASN A 57 -3.89 -9.06 15.96
CA ASN A 57 -4.95 -9.78 15.25
C ASN A 57 -4.60 -10.20 13.82
N VAL A 58 -3.45 -9.75 13.29
CA VAL A 58 -2.97 -10.05 11.95
C VAL A 58 -1.47 -10.39 11.94
N ASN A 59 -1.03 -11.19 10.96
CA ASN A 59 0.37 -11.59 10.81
C ASN A 59 1.19 -10.60 9.95
N VAL A 60 0.95 -9.31 10.14
CA VAL A 60 1.70 -8.20 9.54
C VAL A 60 1.99 -7.18 10.61
N CYS A 61 3.13 -6.49 10.51
CA CYS A 61 3.53 -5.53 11.52
C CYS A 61 2.86 -4.17 11.35
N SER A 62 2.75 -3.45 12.47
CA SER A 62 2.47 -2.02 12.53
C SER A 62 3.77 -1.21 12.54
N ILE A 63 3.68 0.10 12.31
CA ILE A 63 4.81 1.04 12.30
C ILE A 63 4.67 1.98 13.50
N ALA A 64 5.66 1.96 14.38
CA ALA A 64 5.60 2.73 15.63
C ALA A 64 5.51 4.25 15.41
N GLU A 65 6.17 4.78 14.37
CA GLU A 65 6.18 6.20 14.01
C GLU A 65 4.84 6.68 13.44
N LEU A 66 3.93 5.75 13.12
CA LEU A 66 2.58 5.99 12.62
C LEU A 66 1.56 5.32 13.54
N PRO A 67 1.34 5.88 14.74
CA PRO A 67 0.84 5.11 15.88
C PRO A 67 -0.62 4.68 15.79
N LEU A 68 -1.50 5.38 15.07
CA LEU A 68 -2.87 4.88 14.88
C LEU A 68 -2.85 3.74 13.86
N THR A 69 -3.14 2.55 14.33
CA THR A 69 -3.14 1.34 13.52
C THR A 69 -4.54 0.78 13.35
N ILE A 70 -4.88 0.45 12.10
CA ILE A 70 -6.09 -0.29 11.74
C ILE A 70 -5.62 -1.62 11.13
N GLU A 71 -6.01 -2.73 11.73
CA GLU A 71 -5.70 -4.09 11.26
C GLU A 71 -6.83 -4.62 10.40
N CYS A 72 -6.48 -5.17 9.24
CA CYS A 72 -7.46 -5.63 8.27
C CYS A 72 -7.14 -7.04 7.76
N LYS A 73 -8.20 -7.84 7.54
CA LYS A 73 -8.18 -9.09 6.77
C LYS A 73 -8.93 -8.89 5.47
N VAL A 74 -8.33 -9.24 4.35
CA VAL A 74 -8.97 -9.12 3.04
C VAL A 74 -10.12 -10.12 2.95
N ILE A 75 -11.32 -9.64 2.69
CA ILE A 75 -12.53 -10.44 2.51
C ILE A 75 -12.96 -10.55 1.04
N TYR A 76 -12.48 -9.64 0.19
CA TYR A 76 -12.78 -9.64 -1.24
C TYR A 76 -11.71 -8.85 -1.99
N SER A 77 -11.42 -9.26 -3.23
CA SER A 77 -10.58 -8.49 -4.13
C SER A 77 -11.13 -8.56 -5.55
N GLN A 78 -10.95 -7.47 -6.30
CA GLN A 78 -11.39 -7.36 -7.69
C GLN A 78 -10.37 -6.59 -8.51
N GLN A 79 -9.84 -7.23 -9.53
CA GLN A 79 -8.98 -6.58 -10.51
C GLN A 79 -9.84 -5.83 -11.54
N GLN A 80 -9.40 -4.64 -11.91
CA GLN A 80 -10.00 -3.91 -13.03
C GLN A 80 -9.81 -4.67 -14.33
N GLU A 81 -10.87 -4.73 -15.13
CA GLU A 81 -10.87 -5.33 -16.46
C GLU A 81 -11.08 -4.23 -17.52
N SER A 82 -10.33 -4.27 -18.61
CA SER A 82 -10.42 -3.26 -19.69
C SER A 82 -11.84 -3.10 -20.22
N LYS A 83 -12.58 -4.21 -20.36
CA LYS A 83 -13.97 -4.22 -20.85
C LYS A 83 -14.97 -3.52 -19.93
N SER A 84 -14.60 -3.31 -18.65
CA SER A 84 -15.47 -2.68 -17.65
C SER A 84 -15.29 -1.17 -17.56
N PHE A 85 -14.33 -0.60 -18.31
CA PHE A 85 -14.21 0.84 -18.43
C PHE A 85 -15.28 1.35 -19.40
N ALA A 86 -15.94 2.43 -19.01
CA ALA A 86 -16.85 3.12 -19.93
C ALA A 86 -16.06 3.59 -21.15
N ASP A 87 -16.63 3.36 -22.35
CA ASP A 87 -16.11 3.95 -23.56
C ASP A 87 -16.40 5.46 -23.52
N THR A 88 -15.36 6.23 -23.23
CA THR A 88 -15.45 7.68 -23.08
C THR A 88 -14.60 8.36 -24.16
N GLU A 89 -15.03 9.53 -24.59
CA GLU A 89 -14.29 10.39 -25.53
C GLU A 89 -12.87 10.73 -25.05
N HIS A 90 -12.60 10.55 -23.74
CA HIS A 90 -11.31 10.88 -23.12
C HIS A 90 -10.28 9.76 -23.16
N ASN A 91 -10.58 8.63 -23.79
CA ASN A 91 -9.64 7.50 -23.91
C ASN A 91 -8.94 7.18 -22.57
N ILE A 92 -9.74 7.01 -21.51
CA ILE A 92 -9.29 6.86 -20.11
C ILE A 92 -8.21 5.79 -19.98
N ILE A 93 -8.37 4.66 -20.68
CA ILE A 93 -7.41 3.54 -20.57
C ILE A 93 -6.02 3.98 -21.02
N ASN A 94 -5.89 4.64 -22.17
CA ASN A 94 -4.58 5.04 -22.69
C ASN A 94 -3.97 6.20 -21.89
N THR A 95 -4.80 7.06 -21.32
CA THR A 95 -4.33 8.18 -20.47
C THR A 95 -3.89 7.71 -19.09
N MET A 96 -4.68 6.87 -18.44
CA MET A 96 -4.44 6.43 -17.06
C MET A 96 -3.52 5.21 -16.96
N TYR A 97 -3.44 4.41 -18.04
CA TYR A 97 -2.68 3.16 -18.13
C TYR A 97 -1.87 3.07 -19.43
N PRO A 98 -0.97 4.03 -19.69
CA PRO A 98 -0.20 4.07 -20.94
C PRO A 98 0.67 2.81 -21.07
N LYS A 99 0.70 2.23 -22.27
CA LYS A 99 1.45 1.00 -22.58
C LYS A 99 2.87 1.26 -23.09
N ASP A 100 3.12 2.46 -23.53
CA ASP A 100 4.37 2.94 -24.16
C ASP A 100 5.44 3.41 -23.18
N ILE A 101 5.16 3.36 -21.87
CA ILE A 101 6.12 3.70 -20.82
C ILE A 101 6.89 2.47 -20.32
N ASP A 102 8.13 2.69 -19.88
CA ASP A 102 8.92 1.65 -19.22
C ASP A 102 8.25 1.19 -17.92
N SER A 103 8.05 -0.12 -17.78
CA SER A 103 7.48 -0.75 -16.60
C SER A 103 8.50 -1.13 -15.52
N SER A 104 9.79 -0.96 -15.80
CA SER A 104 10.87 -1.36 -14.90
C SER A 104 11.06 -0.42 -13.71
N PHE A 105 10.61 0.83 -13.81
CA PHE A 105 10.79 1.79 -12.71
C PHE A 105 9.56 1.89 -11.80
N CYS A 106 9.80 2.29 -10.56
CA CYS A 106 8.78 2.35 -9.51
C CYS A 106 7.58 3.27 -9.84
N GLY A 107 7.76 4.28 -10.67
CA GLY A 107 6.71 5.21 -11.09
C GLY A 107 5.83 4.74 -12.24
N SER A 108 6.12 3.59 -12.86
CA SER A 108 5.37 3.09 -14.00
C SER A 108 3.90 2.87 -13.67
N ASN A 109 3.01 3.38 -14.51
CA ASN A 109 1.55 3.37 -14.30
C ASN A 109 0.79 2.58 -15.38
N ARG A 110 1.43 1.65 -16.06
CA ARG A 110 0.81 0.88 -17.15
C ARG A 110 -0.14 -0.24 -16.71
N ASP A 111 -0.08 -0.65 -15.45
CA ASP A 111 -0.88 -1.76 -14.91
C ASP A 111 -2.23 -1.29 -14.38
N PHE A 112 -3.27 -2.11 -14.56
CA PHE A 112 -4.56 -1.91 -13.91
C PHE A 112 -4.46 -2.06 -12.38
N HIS A 113 -5.48 -1.59 -11.70
CA HIS A 113 -5.58 -1.73 -10.25
C HIS A 113 -6.33 -3.00 -9.85
N THR A 114 -6.01 -3.50 -8.67
CA THR A 114 -6.86 -4.39 -7.89
C THR A 114 -7.41 -3.61 -6.70
N ALA A 115 -8.71 -3.64 -6.49
CA ALA A 115 -9.37 -3.22 -5.25
C ALA A 115 -9.28 -4.37 -4.26
N PHE A 116 -8.84 -4.08 -3.04
CA PHE A 116 -8.87 -5.00 -1.91
C PHE A 116 -9.83 -4.46 -0.86
N TYR A 117 -10.76 -5.27 -0.42
CA TYR A 117 -11.73 -4.93 0.62
C TYR A 117 -11.33 -5.67 1.88
N GLY A 118 -11.00 -4.93 2.92
CA GLY A 118 -10.57 -5.47 4.20
C GLY A 118 -11.62 -5.31 5.28
N GLU A 119 -11.91 -6.38 6.00
CA GLU A 119 -12.62 -6.31 7.28
C GLU A 119 -11.67 -5.76 8.34
N ILE A 120 -12.13 -4.76 9.09
CA ILE A 120 -11.37 -4.22 10.23
C ILE A 120 -11.51 -5.19 11.40
N VAL A 121 -10.39 -5.76 11.85
CA VAL A 121 -10.34 -6.73 12.95
C VAL A 121 -9.70 -6.15 14.22
N GLY A 122 -9.11 -4.97 14.14
CA GLY A 122 -8.53 -4.26 15.27
C GLY A 122 -8.24 -2.81 14.95
N VAL A 123 -8.38 -1.94 15.95
CA VAL A 123 -7.98 -0.53 15.89
C VAL A 123 -7.38 -0.14 17.22
N TYR A 124 -6.18 0.44 17.20
CA TYR A 124 -5.51 0.88 18.42
C TYR A 124 -4.49 1.99 18.15
N ILE A 125 -4.05 2.61 19.21
CA ILE A 125 -2.95 3.58 19.19
C ILE A 125 -1.74 2.92 19.85
N ILE A 126 -0.61 2.93 19.16
CA ILE A 126 0.67 2.52 19.72
C ILE A 126 1.15 3.64 20.62
N GLU A 127 1.21 3.40 21.90
CA GLU A 127 1.81 4.33 22.84
C GLU A 127 3.34 4.23 22.72
N ASN A 128 3.96 5.30 22.22
CA ASN A 128 5.42 5.40 22.23
C ASN A 128 5.87 5.46 23.69
N GLN A 129 6.35 4.37 24.22
CA GLN A 129 7.21 4.42 25.40
C GLN A 129 8.53 5.06 24.94
N ILE A 130 8.60 6.39 25.01
CA ILE A 130 9.88 7.09 24.95
C ILE A 130 10.62 6.70 26.22
N VAL A 131 11.53 5.74 26.10
CA VAL A 131 12.52 5.43 27.12
C VAL A 131 13.72 6.30 26.90
#